data_3b6280a15a2a51722818f8857ba87470
#
_entry.id   3b6280a15a2a51722818f8857ba87470
#
_cell.length_a   1.000
_cell.length_b   1.000
_cell.length_c   1.000
_cell.angle_alpha   90.00
_cell.angle_beta   90.00
_cell.angle_gamma   90.00
#
_symmetry.space_group_name_H-M   'P 1'
#
loop_
_entity.id
_entity.type
_entity.pdbx_description
1 polymer ?
#
loop_
_entity_poly.entity_id
_entity_poly.type
_entity_poly.pdbx_seq_one_letter_code
_entity_poly.pdbx_strand_id
1 'polypeptide(L)'
;MFDELYQESLSRAEHKVWILSDLQQGLPENTRRCLAAGISDFELLGRPAEQIWYLGDAVEGAEADRLIAMCRLQEEAFASLRIPLCYATGNHDYDYSRVHRDQAPWMPFYEMVLDHPGWKTTASCEDFYFRTQIGKYPVYFLCDHISQTNKWCVTHSHVAWGREEYPYGDDAAQALRAQMAAETEPMITCGHYGFSGCNRDHELMDHLLPLPQTERIHFYGHSHIGDWAWGKKDAWRRICWVDWHDVPQIDVSSFENIRGHHCRSVLLHIYADGNMGVFFRNHDLHCFTEAYFPARENGPQGWDDMRLKYGLPNE
;
A
#
# COMPACT_ATOMS: atom_id res chain seq x y z
N MET A 1 -19.02 1.78 -17.36
CA MET A 1 -18.31 0.48 -17.50
C MET A 1 -17.60 0.09 -16.22
N PHE A 2 -16.53 0.78 -15.76
CA PHE A 2 -15.85 0.37 -14.51
C PHE A 2 -16.72 0.52 -13.26
N ASP A 3 -17.59 1.52 -13.20
CA ASP A 3 -18.53 1.69 -12.10
C ASP A 3 -19.56 0.54 -12.03
N GLU A 4 -20.06 0.08 -13.17
CA GLU A 4 -20.96 -1.08 -13.24
C GLU A 4 -20.24 -2.37 -12.81
N LEU A 5 -19.01 -2.55 -13.29
CA LEU A 5 -18.15 -3.67 -12.92
C LEU A 5 -17.86 -3.68 -11.42
N TYR A 6 -17.59 -2.51 -10.85
CA TYR A 6 -17.42 -2.35 -9.41
C TYR A 6 -18.69 -2.75 -8.64
N GLN A 7 -19.88 -2.31 -9.06
CA GLN A 7 -21.13 -2.65 -8.39
C GLN A 7 -21.44 -4.15 -8.46
N GLU A 8 -21.20 -4.79 -9.61
CA GLU A 8 -21.32 -6.25 -9.72
C GLU A 8 -20.37 -6.96 -8.75
N SER A 9 -19.10 -6.54 -8.74
CA SER A 9 -18.08 -7.07 -7.86
C SER A 9 -18.43 -6.86 -6.38
N LEU A 10 -18.88 -5.68 -6.00
CA LEU A 10 -19.26 -5.32 -4.63
C LEU A 10 -20.36 -6.23 -4.09
N SER A 11 -21.33 -6.60 -4.95
CA SER A 11 -22.44 -7.48 -4.56
C SER A 11 -22.00 -8.91 -4.24
N ARG A 12 -20.84 -9.34 -4.75
CA ARG A 12 -20.26 -10.69 -4.61
C ARG A 12 -19.13 -10.74 -3.59
N ALA A 13 -18.60 -9.59 -3.17
CA ALA A 13 -17.46 -9.51 -2.27
C ALA A 13 -17.83 -9.98 -0.86
N GLU A 14 -17.07 -10.94 -0.34
CA GLU A 14 -17.14 -11.37 1.05
C GLU A 14 -16.40 -10.39 1.95
N HIS A 15 -15.22 -9.94 1.49
CA HIS A 15 -14.42 -8.93 2.20
C HIS A 15 -14.06 -7.75 1.30
N LYS A 16 -13.89 -6.59 1.91
CA LYS A 16 -13.63 -5.33 1.23
C LYS A 16 -12.59 -4.52 1.98
N VAL A 17 -11.60 -4.01 1.24
CA VAL A 17 -10.50 -3.23 1.81
C VAL A 17 -10.32 -1.94 1.01
N TRP A 18 -10.08 -0.86 1.71
CA TRP A 18 -9.62 0.38 1.10
C TRP A 18 -8.11 0.50 1.25
N ILE A 19 -7.37 0.55 0.13
CA ILE A 19 -5.91 0.60 0.10
C ILE A 19 -5.47 1.94 -0.47
N LEU A 20 -4.60 2.63 0.25
CA LEU A 20 -4.07 3.94 -0.14
C LEU A 20 -2.58 4.04 0.22
N SER A 21 -1.89 4.99 -0.39
CA SER A 21 -0.48 5.27 -0.16
C SER A 21 -0.16 6.72 -0.51
N ASP A 22 1.00 7.22 -0.10
CA ASP A 22 1.61 8.44 -0.63
C ASP A 22 0.69 9.67 -0.55
N LEU A 23 0.16 9.98 0.63
CA LEU A 23 -0.48 11.27 0.85
C LEU A 23 0.55 12.41 0.87
N GLN A 24 1.73 12.18 1.37
CA GLN A 24 3.03 12.84 1.19
C GLN A 24 2.95 14.35 0.96
N GLN A 25 2.26 15.10 1.84
CA GLN A 25 2.15 16.53 1.74
C GLN A 25 3.12 17.24 2.70
N GLY A 26 3.71 18.34 2.24
CA GLY A 26 4.54 19.22 3.06
C GLY A 26 3.80 20.35 3.77
N LEU A 27 2.49 20.51 3.53
CA LEU A 27 1.65 21.57 4.08
C LEU A 27 0.30 21.04 4.58
N PRO A 28 -0.16 21.46 5.77
CA PRO A 28 -1.43 21.00 6.34
C PRO A 28 -2.67 21.29 5.47
N GLU A 29 -2.69 22.39 4.75
CA GLU A 29 -3.79 22.73 3.84
C GLU A 29 -3.89 21.77 2.65
N ASN A 30 -2.77 21.28 2.12
CA ASN A 30 -2.76 20.28 1.06
C ASN A 30 -3.23 18.93 1.59
N THR A 31 -2.72 18.53 2.77
CA THR A 31 -3.18 17.31 3.47
C THR A 31 -4.70 17.34 3.65
N ARG A 32 -5.23 18.45 4.16
CA ARG A 32 -6.69 18.60 4.35
C ARG A 32 -7.45 18.48 3.04
N ARG A 33 -6.95 19.05 1.95
CA ARG A 33 -7.59 18.97 0.63
C ARG A 33 -7.63 17.53 0.10
N CYS A 34 -6.53 16.79 0.17
CA CYS A 34 -6.47 15.40 -0.26
C CYS A 34 -7.39 14.50 0.58
N LEU A 35 -7.35 14.67 1.90
CA LEU A 35 -8.24 13.95 2.80
C LEU A 35 -9.72 14.27 2.52
N ALA A 36 -10.06 15.55 2.30
CA ALA A 36 -11.43 15.94 1.99
C ALA A 36 -11.92 15.28 0.69
N ALA A 37 -11.10 15.25 -0.36
CA ALA A 37 -11.45 14.58 -1.61
C ALA A 37 -11.67 13.08 -1.40
N GLY A 38 -10.70 12.38 -0.81
CA GLY A 38 -10.76 10.94 -0.64
C GLY A 38 -11.84 10.47 0.34
N ILE A 39 -11.94 11.10 1.52
CA ILE A 39 -12.92 10.73 2.54
C ILE A 39 -14.36 10.99 2.06
N SER A 40 -14.63 12.17 1.48
CA SER A 40 -15.97 12.48 0.99
C SER A 40 -16.42 11.52 -0.13
N ASP A 41 -15.53 11.17 -1.04
CA ASP A 41 -15.83 10.21 -2.09
C ASP A 41 -16.01 8.79 -1.55
N PHE A 42 -15.21 8.38 -0.57
CA PHE A 42 -15.40 7.10 0.12
C PHE A 42 -16.75 7.03 0.84
N GLU A 43 -17.19 8.12 1.44
CA GLU A 43 -18.53 8.23 2.04
C GLU A 43 -19.64 8.18 1.00
N LEU A 44 -19.48 8.82 -0.16
CA LEU A 44 -20.42 8.74 -1.27
C LEU A 44 -20.57 7.31 -1.81
N LEU A 45 -19.51 6.50 -1.75
CA LEU A 45 -19.57 5.08 -2.08
C LEU A 45 -20.27 4.23 -1.00
N GLY A 46 -20.68 4.80 0.13
CA GLY A 46 -21.28 4.08 1.24
C GLY A 46 -20.30 3.38 2.16
N ARG A 47 -19.07 3.84 2.21
CA ARG A 47 -17.97 3.29 3.04
C ARG A 47 -17.74 1.80 2.79
N PRO A 48 -17.41 1.39 1.57
CA PRO A 48 -17.39 -0.01 1.16
C PRO A 48 -16.12 -0.75 1.58
N ALA A 49 -15.69 -0.63 2.83
CA ALA A 49 -14.50 -1.32 3.35
C ALA A 49 -14.64 -1.63 4.84
N GLU A 50 -14.09 -2.76 5.25
CA GLU A 50 -14.01 -3.20 6.65
C GLU A 50 -12.61 -3.02 7.25
N GLN A 51 -11.61 -2.76 6.41
CA GLN A 51 -10.25 -2.38 6.79
C GLN A 51 -9.70 -1.30 5.86
N ILE A 52 -8.80 -0.47 6.39
CA ILE A 52 -7.99 0.47 5.63
C ILE A 52 -6.55 0.00 5.67
N TRP A 53 -5.91 -0.14 4.50
CA TRP A 53 -4.49 -0.44 4.39
C TRP A 53 -3.78 0.78 3.83
N TYR A 54 -2.89 1.36 4.64
CA TYR A 54 -2.14 2.55 4.27
C TYR A 54 -0.66 2.20 4.10
N LEU A 55 -0.15 2.34 2.89
CA LEU A 55 1.12 1.77 2.45
C LEU A 55 2.27 2.79 2.45
N GLY A 56 2.29 3.66 3.46
CA GLY A 56 3.43 4.53 3.73
C GLY A 56 3.34 5.91 3.09
N ASP A 57 4.39 6.70 3.37
CA ASP A 57 4.55 8.09 2.95
C ASP A 57 3.34 8.97 3.34
N ALA A 58 3.02 8.94 4.63
CA ALA A 58 1.95 9.77 5.20
C ALA A 58 2.27 11.27 5.11
N VAL A 59 3.55 11.63 5.16
CA VAL A 59 4.01 13.02 5.15
C VAL A 59 5.27 13.17 4.31
N GLU A 60 5.58 14.41 3.92
CA GLU A 60 6.87 14.80 3.35
C GLU A 60 7.61 15.67 4.37
N GLY A 61 8.94 15.62 4.34
CA GLY A 61 9.82 16.33 5.26
C GLY A 61 9.42 17.77 5.49
N ALA A 62 9.24 18.16 6.74
CA ALA A 62 8.82 19.49 7.16
C ALA A 62 9.34 19.80 8.57
N GLU A 63 9.14 21.03 9.03
CA GLU A 63 9.36 21.39 10.42
C GLU A 63 8.43 20.57 11.35
N ALA A 64 8.90 20.24 12.55
CA ALA A 64 8.22 19.36 13.50
C ALA A 64 6.74 19.71 13.73
N ASP A 65 6.43 20.99 13.95
CA ASP A 65 5.04 21.42 14.18
C ASP A 65 4.13 21.16 12.98
N ARG A 66 4.66 21.31 11.76
CA ARG A 66 3.92 21.02 10.53
C ARG A 66 3.72 19.52 10.33
N LEU A 67 4.74 18.72 10.62
CA LEU A 67 4.63 17.25 10.58
C LEU A 67 3.52 16.77 11.52
N ILE A 68 3.56 17.20 12.78
CA ILE A 68 2.52 16.86 13.75
C ILE A 68 1.14 17.31 13.27
N ALA A 69 1.01 18.52 12.74
CA ALA A 69 -0.27 19.02 12.26
C ALA A 69 -0.83 18.17 11.10
N MET A 70 0.01 17.76 10.15
CA MET A 70 -0.39 16.91 9.04
C MET A 70 -0.78 15.49 9.51
N CYS A 71 -0.01 14.92 10.43
CA CYS A 71 -0.31 13.61 11.01
C CYS A 71 -1.64 13.62 11.78
N ARG A 72 -1.92 14.64 12.58
CA ARG A 72 -3.19 14.78 13.30
C ARG A 72 -4.39 14.92 12.37
N LEU A 73 -4.26 15.66 11.29
CA LEU A 73 -5.33 15.75 10.28
C LEU A 73 -5.68 14.38 9.70
N GLN A 74 -4.68 13.54 9.46
CA GLN A 74 -4.87 12.19 8.96
C GLN A 74 -5.48 11.28 10.03
N GLU A 75 -4.94 11.31 11.26
CA GLU A 75 -5.48 10.57 12.39
C GLU A 75 -6.96 10.88 12.61
N GLU A 76 -7.33 12.16 12.72
CA GLU A 76 -8.72 12.60 12.89
C GLU A 76 -9.63 12.13 11.75
N ALA A 77 -9.16 12.26 10.50
CA ALA A 77 -9.92 11.89 9.32
C ALA A 77 -10.19 10.38 9.28
N PHE A 78 -9.15 9.55 9.43
CA PHE A 78 -9.30 8.10 9.39
C PHE A 78 -10.04 7.56 10.64
N ALA A 79 -9.79 8.12 11.83
CA ALA A 79 -10.51 7.74 13.04
C ALA A 79 -12.01 8.01 12.95
N SER A 80 -12.41 9.08 12.24
CA SER A 80 -13.84 9.42 12.04
C SER A 80 -14.59 8.32 11.29
N LEU A 81 -13.90 7.54 10.46
CA LEU A 81 -14.50 6.43 9.72
C LEU A 81 -14.82 5.23 10.59
N ARG A 82 -14.16 5.07 11.73
CA ARG A 82 -14.32 3.93 12.67
C ARG A 82 -14.04 2.59 12.00
N ILE A 83 -13.11 2.58 11.06
CA ILE A 83 -12.65 1.38 10.35
C ILE A 83 -11.21 1.08 10.83
N PRO A 84 -10.88 -0.17 11.17
CA PRO A 84 -9.51 -0.55 11.51
C PRO A 84 -8.51 -0.18 10.43
N LEU A 85 -7.37 0.37 10.82
CA LEU A 85 -6.31 0.79 9.91
C LEU A 85 -5.05 -0.05 10.16
N CYS A 86 -4.45 -0.51 9.07
CA CYS A 86 -3.14 -1.14 9.04
C CYS A 86 -2.16 -0.26 8.27
N TYR A 87 -1.03 0.07 8.86
CA TYR A 87 -0.07 1.01 8.32
C TYR A 87 1.30 0.35 8.09
N ALA A 88 1.82 0.45 6.88
CA ALA A 88 3.23 0.22 6.58
C ALA A 88 3.93 1.58 6.47
N THR A 89 5.13 1.73 7.01
CA THR A 89 5.89 2.97 6.87
C THR A 89 6.53 3.08 5.48
N GLY A 90 6.60 4.29 4.95
CA GLY A 90 7.31 4.64 3.73
C GLY A 90 8.61 5.41 4.01
N ASN A 91 9.35 5.75 2.96
CA ASN A 91 10.66 6.39 3.11
C ASN A 91 10.58 7.87 3.53
N HIS A 92 9.48 8.54 3.31
CA HIS A 92 9.29 9.92 3.75
C HIS A 92 8.78 10.05 5.19
N ASP A 93 8.27 9.00 5.78
CA ASP A 93 7.74 9.03 7.15
C ASP A 93 8.80 9.37 8.20
N TYR A 94 10.08 9.15 7.91
CA TYR A 94 11.21 9.52 8.76
C TYR A 94 12.08 10.65 8.21
N ASP A 95 11.58 11.43 7.27
CA ASP A 95 12.31 12.55 6.66
C ASP A 95 12.86 13.55 7.70
N TYR A 96 12.11 13.84 8.75
CA TYR A 96 12.59 14.70 9.83
C TYR A 96 13.87 14.16 10.47
N SER A 97 13.88 12.89 10.85
CA SER A 97 15.03 12.25 11.47
C SER A 97 16.19 12.07 10.51
N ARG A 98 15.91 11.90 9.22
CA ARG A 98 16.91 11.85 8.18
C ARG A 98 17.68 13.16 8.03
N VAL A 99 17.01 14.30 8.22
CA VAL A 99 17.63 15.63 8.24
C VAL A 99 18.36 15.87 9.56
N HIS A 100 17.77 15.46 10.68
CA HIS A 100 18.28 15.64 12.04
C HIS A 100 18.93 14.36 12.57
N ARG A 101 20.02 13.92 11.92
CA ARG A 101 20.70 12.62 12.15
C ARG A 101 21.24 12.40 13.55
N ASP A 102 21.40 13.45 14.34
CA ASP A 102 21.84 13.43 15.74
C ASP A 102 20.71 13.12 16.72
N GLN A 103 19.48 13.06 16.25
CA GLN A 103 18.30 12.80 17.06
C GLN A 103 17.87 11.34 16.94
N ALA A 104 17.10 10.87 17.92
CA ALA A 104 16.47 9.58 17.85
C ALA A 104 15.49 9.50 16.67
N PRO A 105 15.27 8.33 16.10
CA PRO A 105 14.25 8.12 15.10
C PRO A 105 12.88 8.66 15.53
N TRP A 106 12.23 9.41 14.66
CA TRP A 106 10.92 9.99 14.94
C TRP A 106 10.02 9.95 13.72
N MET A 107 8.92 9.24 13.87
CA MET A 107 7.89 9.05 12.86
C MET A 107 6.52 9.34 13.48
N PRO A 108 6.07 10.60 13.48
CA PRO A 108 4.92 11.01 14.27
C PRO A 108 3.61 10.29 13.87
N PHE A 109 3.41 9.97 12.60
CA PHE A 109 2.22 9.23 12.19
C PHE A 109 2.24 7.77 12.69
N TYR A 110 3.40 7.12 12.62
CA TYR A 110 3.60 5.79 13.18
C TYR A 110 3.29 5.74 14.67
N GLU A 111 3.77 6.73 15.44
CA GLU A 111 3.49 6.83 16.87
C GLU A 111 1.99 6.99 17.14
N MET A 112 1.29 7.83 16.38
CA MET A 112 -0.17 7.98 16.47
C MET A 112 -0.91 6.68 16.17
N VAL A 113 -0.45 5.90 15.17
CA VAL A 113 -1.02 4.58 14.86
C VAL A 113 -0.87 3.63 16.05
N LEU A 114 0.28 3.59 16.71
CA LEU A 114 0.50 2.76 17.89
C LEU A 114 -0.41 3.13 19.07
N ASP A 115 -0.68 4.42 19.23
CA ASP A 115 -1.52 4.92 20.33
C ASP A 115 -3.02 4.76 20.05
N HIS A 116 -3.40 4.44 18.79
CA HIS A 116 -4.80 4.39 18.40
C HIS A 116 -5.40 2.99 18.53
N PRO A 117 -6.43 2.77 19.39
CA PRO A 117 -7.04 1.46 19.56
C PRO A 117 -7.60 0.89 18.26
N GLY A 118 -7.20 -0.32 17.90
CA GLY A 118 -7.69 -1.03 16.70
C GLY A 118 -6.90 -0.74 15.42
N TRP A 119 -5.93 0.17 15.47
CA TRP A 119 -4.98 0.36 14.39
C TRP A 119 -3.76 -0.54 14.59
N LYS A 120 -3.05 -0.84 13.51
CA LYS A 120 -1.88 -1.71 13.52
C LYS A 120 -0.78 -1.13 12.65
N THR A 121 0.45 -1.33 13.11
CA THR A 121 1.67 -1.06 12.34
C THR A 121 2.74 -2.04 12.82
N THR A 122 3.97 -1.93 12.31
CA THR A 122 5.10 -2.66 12.87
C THR A 122 5.19 -2.42 14.38
N ALA A 123 5.36 -3.48 15.15
CA ALA A 123 5.23 -3.41 16.60
C ALA A 123 6.34 -2.59 17.29
N SER A 124 7.50 -2.48 16.63
CA SER A 124 8.64 -1.70 17.10
C SER A 124 9.61 -1.40 15.97
N CYS A 125 10.63 -0.61 16.26
CA CYS A 125 11.73 -0.38 15.32
C CYS A 125 12.56 -1.66 15.04
N GLU A 126 12.33 -2.73 15.77
CA GLU A 126 13.02 -4.02 15.61
C GLU A 126 12.21 -4.96 14.70
N ASP A 127 10.91 -4.73 14.56
CA ASP A 127 10.02 -5.55 13.75
C ASP A 127 9.73 -4.86 12.41
N PHE A 128 10.29 -5.39 11.36
CA PHE A 128 10.08 -4.86 10.00
C PHE A 128 8.82 -5.40 9.32
N TYR A 129 8.02 -6.21 10.00
CA TYR A 129 6.74 -6.69 9.50
C TYR A 129 5.75 -6.93 10.63
N PHE A 130 4.49 -6.97 10.28
CA PHE A 130 3.47 -7.57 11.13
C PHE A 130 2.50 -8.39 10.28
N ARG A 131 1.93 -9.41 10.92
CA ARG A 131 0.88 -10.24 10.34
C ARG A 131 -0.49 -9.82 10.85
N THR A 132 -1.43 -9.70 9.96
CA THR A 132 -2.85 -9.56 10.26
C THR A 132 -3.65 -10.51 9.38
N GLN A 133 -4.96 -10.34 9.31
CA GLN A 133 -5.82 -11.13 8.43
C GLN A 133 -7.06 -10.34 8.01
N ILE A 134 -7.62 -10.74 6.89
CA ILE A 134 -8.95 -10.35 6.45
C ILE A 134 -9.77 -11.61 6.16
N GLY A 135 -10.84 -11.84 6.95
CA GLY A 135 -11.46 -13.15 6.97
C GLY A 135 -10.45 -14.25 7.31
N LYS A 136 -10.31 -15.23 6.44
CA LYS A 136 -9.33 -16.31 6.58
C LYS A 136 -7.97 -16.02 5.92
N TYR A 137 -7.87 -14.95 5.13
CA TYR A 137 -6.68 -14.64 4.33
C TYR A 137 -5.62 -13.94 5.16
N PRO A 138 -4.40 -14.52 5.30
CA PRO A 138 -3.29 -13.87 5.97
C PRO A 138 -2.78 -12.68 5.16
N VAL A 139 -2.45 -11.60 5.86
CA VAL A 139 -1.92 -10.37 5.27
C VAL A 139 -0.65 -9.98 6.01
N TYR A 140 0.43 -9.78 5.27
CA TYR A 140 1.73 -9.34 5.79
C TYR A 140 2.01 -7.91 5.36
N PHE A 141 2.24 -7.04 6.31
CA PHE A 141 2.74 -5.69 6.10
C PHE A 141 4.24 -5.69 6.30
N LEU A 142 4.98 -5.26 5.29
CA LEU A 142 6.43 -5.27 5.25
C LEU A 142 6.95 -3.84 5.33
N CYS A 143 7.94 -3.62 6.19
CA CYS A 143 8.61 -2.34 6.35
C CYS A 143 10.09 -2.58 6.59
N ASP A 144 10.92 -2.00 5.79
CA ASP A 144 12.37 -2.21 5.81
C ASP A 144 13.19 -0.94 6.10
N HIS A 145 12.53 0.12 6.58
CA HIS A 145 13.17 1.42 6.75
C HIS A 145 13.83 1.65 8.11
N ILE A 146 13.56 0.79 9.10
CA ILE A 146 14.02 0.96 10.47
C ILE A 146 14.96 -0.17 10.84
N SER A 147 16.15 0.18 11.30
CA SER A 147 17.13 -0.78 11.76
C SER A 147 16.75 -1.42 13.10
N GLN A 148 17.00 -2.71 13.24
CA GLN A 148 16.89 -3.44 14.52
C GLN A 148 17.72 -2.82 15.65
N THR A 149 18.76 -2.05 15.32
CA THR A 149 19.61 -1.37 16.30
C THR A 149 19.20 0.06 16.57
N ASN A 150 18.00 0.47 16.16
CA ASN A 150 17.54 1.87 16.17
C ASN A 150 18.41 2.82 15.36
N LYS A 151 19.21 2.30 14.44
CA LYS A 151 19.95 3.10 13.48
C LYS A 151 19.12 3.28 12.24
N TRP A 152 19.20 4.46 11.66
CA TRP A 152 18.55 4.74 10.42
C TRP A 152 19.21 3.97 9.29
N CYS A 153 18.49 3.02 8.76
CA CYS A 153 18.81 2.33 7.53
C CYS A 153 17.83 2.76 6.45
N VAL A 154 18.35 3.05 5.31
CA VAL A 154 17.56 3.35 4.12
C VAL A 154 17.99 2.37 3.06
N THR A 155 17.05 1.59 2.58
CA THR A 155 17.32 0.56 1.60
C THR A 155 17.58 1.14 0.21
N HIS A 156 18.13 0.34 -0.65
CA HIS A 156 18.38 0.54 -2.09
C HIS A 156 18.62 2.00 -2.55
N SER A 157 17.68 2.65 -3.16
CA SER A 157 17.86 3.97 -3.82
C SER A 157 18.32 5.09 -2.89
N HIS A 158 18.26 4.89 -1.59
CA HIS A 158 18.61 5.90 -0.60
C HIS A 158 19.99 5.69 0.04
N VAL A 159 20.83 4.88 -0.55
CA VAL A 159 22.22 4.67 -0.10
C VAL A 159 22.98 5.99 0.09
N ALA A 160 22.69 6.99 -0.72
CA ALA A 160 23.28 8.34 -0.58
C ALA A 160 23.03 9.01 0.77
N TRP A 161 22.07 8.53 1.56
CA TRP A 161 21.76 9.02 2.89
C TRP A 161 22.65 8.46 3.98
N GLY A 162 23.67 7.68 3.60
CA GLY A 162 24.73 7.21 4.50
C GLY A 162 24.33 6.00 5.32
N ARG A 163 23.49 5.16 4.78
CA ARG A 163 23.23 3.86 5.33
C ARG A 163 24.51 3.00 5.32
N GLU A 164 24.81 2.40 6.43
CA GLU A 164 25.99 1.55 6.62
C GLU A 164 25.62 0.11 7.01
N GLU A 165 24.37 -0.10 7.49
CA GLU A 165 23.94 -1.38 8.04
C GLU A 165 22.66 -1.82 7.37
N TYR A 166 22.57 -3.11 7.14
CA TYR A 166 21.33 -3.76 6.75
C TYR A 166 20.37 -3.82 7.95
N PRO A 167 19.10 -3.43 7.82
CA PRO A 167 18.19 -3.32 8.96
C PRO A 167 17.84 -4.67 9.58
N TYR A 168 17.86 -5.74 8.78
CA TYR A 168 17.45 -7.07 9.22
C TYR A 168 18.62 -8.03 9.12
N GLY A 169 18.84 -8.80 10.18
CA GLY A 169 19.71 -9.95 10.07
C GLY A 169 19.07 -11.06 9.23
N ASP A 170 19.90 -11.94 8.69
CA ASP A 170 19.45 -13.12 7.94
C ASP A 170 18.43 -13.95 8.75
N ASP A 171 18.62 -14.06 10.06
CA ASP A 171 17.73 -14.82 10.95
C ASP A 171 16.30 -14.25 10.98
N ALA A 172 16.15 -12.92 10.98
CA ALA A 172 14.85 -12.27 11.00
C ALA A 172 14.11 -12.47 9.66
N ALA A 173 14.81 -12.33 8.54
CA ALA A 173 14.26 -12.59 7.22
C ALA A 173 13.91 -14.08 7.02
N GLN A 174 14.73 -14.99 7.53
CA GLN A 174 14.44 -16.43 7.52
C GLN A 174 13.23 -16.76 8.39
N ALA A 175 13.07 -16.14 9.55
CA ALA A 175 11.90 -16.31 10.41
C ALA A 175 10.61 -15.86 9.71
N LEU A 176 10.61 -14.69 9.08
CA LEU A 176 9.48 -14.21 8.28
C LEU A 176 9.17 -15.18 7.15
N ARG A 177 10.18 -15.60 6.39
CA ARG A 177 10.04 -16.56 5.29
C ARG A 177 9.44 -17.88 5.75
N ALA A 178 9.90 -18.41 6.89
CA ALA A 178 9.35 -19.64 7.46
C ALA A 178 7.89 -19.47 7.88
N GLN A 179 7.54 -18.33 8.46
CA GLN A 179 6.17 -18.00 8.82
C GLN A 179 5.26 -17.91 7.58
N MET A 180 5.69 -17.19 6.54
CA MET A 180 4.95 -17.08 5.28
C MET A 180 4.79 -18.46 4.61
N ALA A 181 5.83 -19.29 4.62
CA ALA A 181 5.79 -20.64 4.03
C ALA A 181 4.85 -21.61 4.76
N ALA A 182 4.52 -21.33 6.01
CA ALA A 182 3.57 -22.12 6.79
C ALA A 182 2.09 -21.77 6.49
N GLU A 183 1.82 -20.69 5.77
CA GLU A 183 0.45 -20.29 5.42
C GLU A 183 -0.15 -21.26 4.40
N THR A 184 -1.39 -21.68 4.64
CA THR A 184 -2.13 -22.62 3.79
C THR A 184 -3.20 -21.93 2.95
N GLU A 185 -3.62 -20.74 3.36
CA GLU A 185 -4.59 -19.91 2.64
C GLU A 185 -3.88 -18.95 1.68
N PRO A 186 -4.57 -18.47 0.64
CA PRO A 186 -4.04 -17.42 -0.23
C PRO A 186 -3.57 -16.20 0.56
N MET A 187 -2.31 -15.87 0.45
CA MET A 187 -1.66 -14.80 1.21
C MET A 187 -1.59 -13.51 0.41
N ILE A 188 -1.70 -12.39 1.10
CA ILE A 188 -1.55 -11.03 0.56
C ILE A 188 -0.36 -10.39 1.26
N THR A 189 0.48 -9.70 0.50
CA THR A 189 1.54 -8.86 1.06
C THR A 189 1.30 -7.39 0.74
N CYS A 190 1.73 -6.52 1.64
CA CYS A 190 1.62 -5.08 1.55
C CYS A 190 2.94 -4.45 1.97
N GLY A 191 3.36 -3.41 1.29
CA GLY A 191 4.56 -2.67 1.64
C GLY A 191 4.59 -1.32 0.94
N HIS A 192 5.61 -0.52 1.20
CA HIS A 192 5.76 0.74 0.49
C HIS A 192 6.43 0.55 -0.87
N TYR A 193 7.28 -0.47 -1.00
CA TYR A 193 8.01 -0.78 -2.23
C TYR A 193 7.48 -2.02 -2.94
N GLY A 194 7.62 -2.04 -4.28
CA GLY A 194 7.37 -3.23 -5.09
C GLY A 194 8.51 -4.25 -4.98
N PHE A 195 8.21 -5.48 -5.35
CA PHE A 195 9.17 -6.57 -5.41
C PHE A 195 9.99 -6.59 -6.70
N SER A 196 9.58 -5.85 -7.72
CA SER A 196 10.25 -5.75 -9.01
C SER A 196 10.18 -4.34 -9.57
N GLY A 197 10.86 -4.13 -10.67
CA GLY A 197 10.92 -2.83 -11.33
C GLY A 197 11.90 -1.86 -10.68
N CYS A 198 11.76 -0.56 -10.97
CA CYS A 198 12.65 0.47 -10.46
C CYS A 198 12.42 0.81 -8.99
N ASN A 199 11.28 0.41 -8.45
CA ASN A 199 10.88 0.66 -7.07
C ASN A 199 11.02 -0.60 -6.19
N ARG A 200 11.81 -1.55 -6.65
CA ARG A 200 12.06 -2.79 -5.93
C ARG A 200 12.84 -2.53 -4.64
N ASP A 201 12.40 -3.16 -3.58
CA ASP A 201 13.21 -3.37 -2.39
C ASP A 201 14.18 -4.54 -2.61
N HIS A 202 15.38 -4.22 -3.07
CA HIS A 202 16.38 -5.23 -3.39
C HIS A 202 16.82 -6.02 -2.16
N GLU A 203 16.96 -5.36 -1.02
CA GLU A 203 17.57 -5.96 0.15
C GLU A 203 16.62 -6.94 0.83
N LEU A 204 15.40 -6.51 1.09
CA LEU A 204 14.38 -7.39 1.68
C LEU A 204 14.12 -8.60 0.77
N MET A 205 14.03 -8.37 -0.53
CA MET A 205 13.69 -9.43 -1.46
C MET A 205 14.78 -10.47 -1.65
N ASP A 206 16.04 -10.09 -1.57
CA ASP A 206 17.15 -11.04 -1.63
C ASP A 206 17.09 -12.05 -0.47
N HIS A 207 16.50 -11.65 0.66
CA HIS A 207 16.28 -12.51 1.82
C HIS A 207 14.96 -13.30 1.78
N LEU A 208 13.92 -12.78 1.16
CA LEU A 208 12.60 -13.43 1.13
C LEU A 208 12.41 -14.42 -0.01
N LEU A 209 13.26 -14.40 -1.03
CA LEU A 209 13.11 -15.25 -2.22
C LEU A 209 13.51 -16.71 -1.99
N PRO A 210 12.87 -17.64 -2.67
CA PRO A 210 11.63 -17.50 -3.44
C PRO A 210 10.42 -17.30 -2.51
N LEU A 211 9.43 -16.54 -3.00
CA LEU A 211 8.17 -16.36 -2.26
C LEU A 211 7.38 -17.67 -2.17
N PRO A 212 6.60 -17.87 -1.10
CA PRO A 212 5.72 -19.03 -0.99
C PRO A 212 4.69 -19.10 -2.11
N GLN A 213 4.31 -20.29 -2.53
CA GLN A 213 3.28 -20.49 -3.54
C GLN A 213 1.88 -19.99 -3.12
N THR A 214 1.67 -19.78 -1.83
CA THR A 214 0.46 -19.17 -1.27
C THR A 214 0.37 -17.67 -1.49
N GLU A 215 1.48 -17.00 -1.81
CA GLU A 215 1.48 -15.59 -2.19
C GLU A 215 0.63 -15.39 -3.43
N ARG A 216 -0.32 -14.44 -3.37
CA ARG A 216 -1.28 -14.20 -4.44
C ARG A 216 -1.19 -12.82 -5.05
N ILE A 217 -0.82 -11.82 -4.24
CA ILE A 217 -0.78 -10.45 -4.68
C ILE A 217 0.04 -9.62 -3.70
N HIS A 218 0.78 -8.66 -4.22
CA HIS A 218 1.50 -7.65 -3.47
C HIS A 218 0.95 -6.26 -3.79
N PHE A 219 0.63 -5.47 -2.77
CA PHE A 219 0.24 -4.07 -2.91
C PHE A 219 1.34 -3.14 -2.43
N TYR A 220 1.65 -2.10 -3.19
CA TYR A 220 2.69 -1.14 -2.84
C TYR A 220 2.37 0.28 -3.34
N GLY A 221 3.10 1.27 -2.83
CA GLY A 221 3.02 2.67 -3.22
C GLY A 221 4.30 3.19 -3.86
N HIS A 222 4.82 4.31 -3.35
CA HIS A 222 6.13 4.89 -3.66
C HIS A 222 6.30 5.49 -5.06
N SER A 223 5.76 4.90 -6.09
CA SER A 223 6.05 5.31 -7.47
C SER A 223 5.24 6.51 -7.94
N HIS A 224 4.22 6.93 -7.18
CA HIS A 224 3.33 8.04 -7.53
C HIS A 224 2.85 7.97 -8.98
N ILE A 225 2.36 6.81 -9.42
CA ILE A 225 1.85 6.68 -10.77
C ILE A 225 0.71 7.68 -10.99
N GLY A 226 0.98 8.67 -11.81
CA GLY A 226 0.08 9.78 -12.03
C GLY A 226 -0.81 9.63 -13.25
N ASP A 227 -1.56 10.70 -13.54
CA ASP A 227 -2.51 10.76 -14.64
C ASP A 227 -1.90 10.51 -16.02
N TRP A 228 -0.59 10.62 -16.13
CA TRP A 228 0.14 10.28 -17.35
C TRP A 228 0.03 8.79 -17.74
N ALA A 229 -0.23 7.91 -16.77
CA ALA A 229 -0.41 6.47 -17.02
C ALA A 229 -1.87 6.07 -17.20
N TRP A 230 -2.80 6.77 -16.54
CA TRP A 230 -4.21 6.39 -16.49
C TRP A 230 -4.95 6.63 -17.81
N GLY A 231 -5.91 5.77 -18.11
CA GLY A 231 -6.72 5.86 -19.33
C GLY A 231 -5.97 5.52 -20.63
N LYS A 232 -4.73 5.04 -20.55
CA LYS A 232 -3.98 4.58 -21.72
C LYS A 232 -4.12 3.07 -21.88
N LYS A 233 -3.94 2.62 -23.13
CA LYS A 233 -4.11 1.23 -23.53
C LYS A 233 -3.29 0.23 -22.70
N ASP A 234 -2.13 0.66 -22.23
CA ASP A 234 -1.17 -0.13 -21.46
C ASP A 234 -1.04 0.32 -20.00
N ALA A 235 -2.00 1.08 -19.47
CA ALA A 235 -1.94 1.59 -18.09
C ALA A 235 -1.76 0.46 -17.08
N TRP A 236 -2.49 -0.63 -17.25
CA TRP A 236 -2.39 -1.79 -16.39
C TRP A 236 -0.98 -2.40 -16.30
N ARG A 237 -0.20 -2.36 -17.39
CA ARG A 237 1.19 -2.84 -17.40
C ARG A 237 2.13 -1.99 -16.55
N ARG A 238 1.71 -0.78 -16.20
CA ARG A 238 2.48 0.15 -15.39
C ARG A 238 2.11 0.10 -13.92
N ILE A 239 0.89 -0.32 -13.65
CA ILE A 239 0.33 -0.43 -12.31
C ILE A 239 0.28 -1.87 -11.79
N CYS A 240 0.41 -2.85 -12.68
CA CYS A 240 0.42 -4.27 -12.32
C CYS A 240 1.63 -4.96 -12.94
N TRP A 241 2.55 -5.38 -12.13
CA TRP A 241 3.75 -6.13 -12.51
C TRP A 241 3.58 -7.59 -12.13
N VAL A 242 3.88 -8.48 -13.08
CA VAL A 242 3.78 -9.96 -12.87
C VAL A 242 5.04 -10.68 -13.30
N ASP A 243 6.10 -9.94 -13.56
CA ASP A 243 7.36 -10.46 -14.10
C ASP A 243 8.26 -11.10 -13.03
N TRP A 244 7.80 -11.14 -11.77
CA TRP A 244 8.62 -11.67 -10.71
C TRP A 244 7.91 -12.77 -9.91
N HIS A 245 8.35 -14.01 -10.11
CA HIS A 245 7.81 -15.21 -9.46
C HIS A 245 6.28 -15.37 -9.61
N ASP A 246 5.74 -14.85 -10.72
CA ASP A 246 4.31 -14.93 -11.04
C ASP A 246 3.36 -14.33 -9.98
N VAL A 247 3.88 -13.47 -9.11
CA VAL A 247 3.08 -12.73 -8.13
C VAL A 247 2.68 -11.38 -8.71
N PRO A 248 1.38 -11.11 -8.88
CA PRO A 248 0.91 -9.79 -9.27
C PRO A 248 1.30 -8.73 -8.24
N GLN A 249 1.90 -7.65 -8.68
CA GLN A 249 2.28 -6.51 -7.85
C GLN A 249 1.52 -5.28 -8.31
N ILE A 250 0.74 -4.70 -7.43
CA ILE A 250 -0.16 -3.60 -7.70
C ILE A 250 0.37 -2.32 -7.06
N ASP A 251 0.75 -1.38 -7.89
CA ASP A 251 0.99 -0.01 -7.47
C ASP A 251 -0.35 0.69 -7.20
N VAL A 252 -0.61 1.09 -5.97
CA VAL A 252 -1.89 1.69 -5.58
C VAL A 252 -1.99 3.17 -5.93
N SER A 253 -0.96 3.73 -6.59
CA SER A 253 -0.87 5.15 -6.91
C SER A 253 -0.73 6.03 -5.66
N SER A 254 -1.03 7.32 -5.74
CA SER A 254 -0.88 8.26 -4.64
C SER A 254 -2.21 8.88 -4.20
N PHE A 255 -2.38 9.01 -2.89
CA PHE A 255 -3.53 9.67 -2.27
C PHE A 255 -3.31 11.18 -2.18
N GLU A 256 -2.77 11.76 -3.27
CA GLU A 256 -2.49 13.19 -3.38
C GLU A 256 -3.08 13.76 -4.67
N ASN A 257 -3.38 15.05 -4.69
CA ASN A 257 -3.84 15.77 -5.87
C ASN A 257 -2.97 16.98 -6.19
N ILE A 258 -1.68 16.82 -6.02
CA ILE A 258 -0.63 17.76 -6.43
C ILE A 258 0.26 17.09 -7.48
N ARG A 259 1.27 17.79 -7.97
CA ARG A 259 2.20 17.27 -9.01
C ARG A 259 1.51 16.88 -10.32
N GLY A 260 0.30 17.40 -10.59
CA GLY A 260 -0.47 17.03 -11.79
C GLY A 260 -1.19 15.69 -11.69
N HIS A 261 -1.42 15.22 -10.48
CA HIS A 261 -2.17 14.01 -10.19
C HIS A 261 -3.57 14.30 -9.66
N HIS A 262 -4.45 13.33 -9.80
CA HIS A 262 -5.68 13.24 -9.01
C HIS A 262 -5.45 12.34 -7.79
N CYS A 263 -6.17 12.62 -6.73
CA CYS A 263 -6.20 11.76 -5.55
C CYS A 263 -6.76 10.37 -5.92
N ARG A 264 -5.96 9.32 -5.72
CA ARG A 264 -6.31 7.95 -6.12
C ARG A 264 -6.08 6.97 -5.00
N SER A 265 -6.85 5.89 -5.03
CA SER A 265 -6.68 4.73 -4.16
C SER A 265 -7.27 3.48 -4.80
N VAL A 266 -7.16 2.37 -4.10
CA VAL A 266 -7.66 1.07 -4.53
C VAL A 266 -8.76 0.59 -3.59
N LEU A 267 -9.83 0.03 -4.14
CA LEU A 267 -10.79 -0.80 -3.42
C LEU A 267 -10.55 -2.26 -3.83
N LEU A 268 -10.18 -3.08 -2.86
CA LEU A 268 -9.98 -4.52 -3.04
C LEU A 268 -11.23 -5.26 -2.58
N HIS A 269 -11.74 -6.11 -3.45
CA HIS A 269 -12.80 -7.08 -3.15
C HIS A 269 -12.22 -8.49 -3.13
N ILE A 270 -12.51 -9.25 -2.09
CA ILE A 270 -12.13 -10.65 -1.98
C ILE A 270 -13.41 -11.47 -1.99
N TYR A 271 -13.49 -12.46 -2.87
CA TYR A 271 -14.66 -13.32 -3.04
C TYR A 271 -14.54 -14.60 -2.22
N ALA A 272 -15.65 -15.31 -2.01
CA ALA A 272 -15.72 -16.54 -1.23
C ALA A 272 -14.78 -17.64 -1.74
N ASP A 273 -14.52 -17.67 -3.04
CA ASP A 273 -13.61 -18.63 -3.70
C ASP A 273 -12.12 -18.22 -3.61
N GLY A 274 -11.81 -17.08 -3.01
CA GLY A 274 -10.46 -16.54 -2.86
C GLY A 274 -9.96 -15.75 -4.07
N ASN A 275 -10.77 -15.60 -5.12
CA ASN A 275 -10.48 -14.66 -6.20
C ASN A 275 -10.63 -13.22 -5.72
N MET A 276 -10.04 -12.28 -6.45
CA MET A 276 -9.99 -10.87 -6.05
C MET A 276 -10.40 -9.97 -7.21
N GLY A 277 -10.93 -8.79 -6.86
CA GLY A 277 -11.13 -7.68 -7.76
C GLY A 277 -10.48 -6.43 -7.20
N VAL A 278 -9.63 -5.80 -7.99
CA VAL A 278 -8.87 -4.59 -7.63
C VAL A 278 -9.41 -3.43 -8.45
N PHE A 279 -9.94 -2.41 -7.80
CA PHE A 279 -10.62 -1.29 -8.46
C PHE A 279 -9.92 0.01 -8.12
N PHE A 280 -9.45 0.72 -9.13
CA PHE A 280 -8.77 2.00 -8.97
C PHE A 280 -9.77 3.15 -9.00
N ARG A 281 -9.87 3.88 -7.90
CA ARG A 281 -10.77 5.01 -7.73
C ARG A 281 -10.02 6.33 -7.91
N ASN A 282 -10.56 7.20 -8.74
CA ASN A 282 -10.20 8.61 -8.81
C ASN A 282 -11.19 9.40 -7.95
N HIS A 283 -10.72 9.91 -6.82
CA HIS A 283 -11.57 10.59 -5.84
C HIS A 283 -11.97 12.00 -6.26
N ASP A 284 -11.14 12.71 -7.02
CA ASP A 284 -11.47 14.05 -7.52
C ASP A 284 -12.52 14.02 -8.63
N LEU A 285 -12.56 12.94 -9.40
CA LEU A 285 -13.52 12.76 -10.52
C LEU A 285 -14.69 11.82 -10.16
N HIS A 286 -14.71 11.27 -8.97
CA HIS A 286 -15.74 10.35 -8.48
C HIS A 286 -16.02 9.16 -9.42
N CYS A 287 -14.98 8.59 -10.03
CA CYS A 287 -15.13 7.47 -10.97
C CYS A 287 -14.07 6.38 -10.78
N PHE A 288 -14.40 5.17 -11.18
CA PHE A 288 -13.41 4.10 -11.33
C PHE A 288 -12.72 4.23 -12.68
N THR A 289 -11.41 4.17 -12.70
CA THR A 289 -10.58 4.36 -13.90
C THR A 289 -10.01 3.08 -14.45
N GLU A 290 -9.77 2.10 -13.58
CA GLU A 290 -9.22 0.79 -13.93
C GLU A 290 -9.81 -0.29 -13.02
N ALA A 291 -9.79 -1.53 -13.50
CA ALA A 291 -10.10 -2.72 -12.72
C ALA A 291 -9.17 -3.86 -13.12
N TYR A 292 -8.72 -4.64 -12.13
CA TYR A 292 -7.87 -5.79 -12.33
C TYR A 292 -8.39 -6.99 -11.54
N PHE A 293 -8.35 -8.17 -12.16
CA PHE A 293 -8.84 -9.42 -11.55
C PHE A 293 -7.73 -10.47 -11.61
N PRO A 294 -6.83 -10.54 -10.62
CA PRO A 294 -5.79 -11.54 -10.60
C PRO A 294 -6.40 -12.93 -10.48
N ALA A 295 -6.11 -13.79 -11.45
CA ALA A 295 -6.57 -15.17 -11.39
C ALA A 295 -5.73 -15.98 -10.39
N ARG A 296 -6.41 -16.88 -9.68
CA ARG A 296 -5.75 -17.72 -8.68
C ARG A 296 -4.70 -18.66 -9.28
N GLU A 297 -4.89 -19.12 -10.52
CA GLU A 297 -4.09 -20.19 -11.13
C GLU A 297 -3.20 -19.71 -12.28
N ASN A 298 -3.49 -18.57 -12.90
CA ASN A 298 -2.90 -18.16 -14.17
C ASN A 298 -2.41 -16.70 -14.24
N GLY A 299 -2.27 -16.02 -13.11
CA GLY A 299 -1.79 -14.61 -13.10
C GLY A 299 -2.64 -13.70 -14.00
N PRO A 300 -2.04 -12.98 -14.97
CA PRO A 300 -2.74 -12.04 -15.84
C PRO A 300 -3.82 -12.62 -16.74
N GLN A 301 -3.91 -13.94 -16.93
CA GLN A 301 -4.93 -14.53 -17.79
C GLN A 301 -6.36 -14.27 -17.30
N GLY A 302 -6.57 -14.19 -16.00
CA GLY A 302 -7.86 -13.79 -15.46
C GLY A 302 -8.29 -12.38 -15.91
N TRP A 303 -7.34 -11.50 -16.16
CA TRP A 303 -7.60 -10.18 -16.74
C TRP A 303 -8.13 -10.27 -18.18
N ASP A 304 -7.51 -11.09 -19.03
CA ASP A 304 -7.95 -11.25 -20.41
C ASP A 304 -9.36 -11.84 -20.50
N ASP A 305 -9.69 -12.81 -19.66
CA ASP A 305 -11.04 -13.38 -19.56
C ASP A 305 -12.07 -12.35 -19.11
N MET A 306 -11.73 -11.50 -18.13
CA MET A 306 -12.60 -10.42 -17.68
C MET A 306 -12.72 -9.30 -18.73
N ARG A 307 -11.64 -8.99 -19.45
CA ARG A 307 -11.68 -8.05 -20.58
C ARG A 307 -12.62 -8.53 -21.66
N LEU A 308 -12.56 -9.80 -22.04
CA LEU A 308 -13.47 -10.41 -22.99
C LEU A 308 -14.92 -10.39 -22.49
N LYS A 309 -15.15 -10.75 -21.21
CA LYS A 309 -16.48 -10.75 -20.60
C LYS A 309 -17.13 -9.37 -20.59
N TYR A 310 -16.37 -8.32 -20.31
CA TYR A 310 -16.90 -6.96 -20.15
C TYR A 310 -16.64 -6.05 -21.35
N GLY A 311 -16.14 -6.61 -22.47
CA GLY A 311 -15.89 -5.84 -23.69
C GLY A 311 -14.84 -4.75 -23.52
N LEU A 312 -13.89 -4.93 -22.61
CA LEU A 312 -12.76 -4.01 -22.46
C LEU A 312 -11.88 -4.09 -23.70
N PRO A 313 -11.28 -2.97 -24.16
CA PRO A 313 -10.51 -2.96 -25.40
C PRO A 313 -9.33 -3.94 -25.33
N ASN A 314 -9.22 -4.80 -26.32
CA ASN A 314 -8.00 -5.59 -26.54
C ASN A 314 -6.85 -4.64 -26.85
N GLU A 315 -5.62 -5.04 -26.51
CA GLU A 315 -4.41 -4.29 -26.80
C GLU A 315 -4.25 -3.90 -28.28
#